data_252a592adf36ae351d68ef629cfeb577
#
_entry.id   252a592adf36ae351d68ef629cfeb577
#
_cell.length_a   1.000
_cell.length_b   1.000
_cell.length_c   1.000
_cell.angle_alpha   90.00
_cell.angle_beta   90.00
_cell.angle_gamma   90.00
#
_symmetry.space_group_name_H-M   'P 1'
#
loop_
_entity.id
_entity.type
_entity.pdbx_description
1 polymer ?
#
loop_
_entity_poly.entity_id
_entity_poly.type
_entity_poly.pdbx_seq_one_letter_code
_entity_poly.pdbx_strand_id
1 'polypeptide(L)'
;MSKSLQDQLLALGVADKKKAKQAKHQQRVGPKEAKGPGVQESLQEAQQKARNEKKVRDQTLATERKAKRLRAEKLAQVRDMVKSNLIDRGNDAQRVDFRFPYGKKIRPFPVSTDVRDRLARGMIGLIELDGAICIIPRDVLEKCIERLEGREIFSHLAKLEVQDDDYPRIPDDLDW
;
A
#
# COMPACT_ATOMS: atom_id res chain seq x y z
N MET A 1 -19.46 42.37 -29.23
CA MET A 1 -18.24 42.92 -28.61
C MET A 1 -18.36 42.75 -27.11
N SER A 2 -17.56 41.88 -26.53
CA SER A 2 -17.56 41.58 -25.08
C SER A 2 -16.90 42.76 -24.33
N LYS A 3 -17.63 43.40 -23.45
CA LYS A 3 -17.10 44.46 -22.57
C LYS A 3 -16.06 43.81 -21.63
N SER A 4 -14.90 44.45 -21.53
CA SER A 4 -13.84 44.00 -20.61
C SER A 4 -14.36 44.04 -19.17
N LEU A 5 -13.91 43.07 -18.35
CA LEU A 5 -14.25 43.01 -16.91
C LEU A 5 -13.94 44.31 -16.18
N GLN A 6 -12.96 45.09 -16.65
CA GLN A 6 -12.62 46.43 -16.17
C GLN A 6 -13.70 47.44 -16.49
N ASP A 7 -14.34 47.37 -17.67
CA ASP A 7 -15.42 48.26 -18.05
C ASP A 7 -16.71 47.97 -17.23
N GLN A 8 -16.90 46.71 -16.85
CA GLN A 8 -18.02 46.31 -15.97
C GLN A 8 -17.83 46.81 -14.54
N LEU A 9 -16.61 46.76 -14.00
CA LEU A 9 -16.30 47.31 -12.66
C LEU A 9 -16.37 48.82 -12.60
N LEU A 10 -16.05 49.53 -13.70
CA LEU A 10 -16.24 50.97 -13.83
C LEU A 10 -17.72 51.37 -13.92
N ALA A 11 -18.54 50.57 -14.57
CA ALA A 11 -19.99 50.79 -14.70
C ALA A 11 -20.73 50.55 -13.36
N LEU A 12 -20.22 49.68 -12.50
CA LEU A 12 -20.74 49.38 -11.15
C LEU A 12 -20.30 50.39 -10.09
N GLY A 13 -19.51 51.43 -10.46
CA GLY A 13 -19.10 52.51 -9.53
C GLY A 13 -18.12 52.07 -8.43
N VAL A 14 -17.61 50.82 -8.49
CA VAL A 14 -16.71 50.22 -7.47
C VAL A 14 -15.26 50.67 -7.68
N ALA A 15 -14.90 51.14 -8.87
CA ALA A 15 -13.54 51.56 -9.19
C ALA A 15 -13.47 53.01 -9.63
N ASP A 16 -12.60 53.77 -8.97
CA ASP A 16 -12.40 55.22 -9.27
C ASP A 16 -11.67 55.36 -10.62
N LYS A 17 -12.29 56.09 -11.56
CA LYS A 17 -11.79 56.33 -12.92
C LYS A 17 -10.34 56.85 -12.96
N LYS A 18 -9.94 57.62 -11.93
CA LYS A 18 -8.56 58.12 -11.75
C LYS A 18 -7.58 57.01 -11.42
N LYS A 19 -7.96 56.10 -10.51
CA LYS A 19 -7.11 54.94 -10.11
C LYS A 19 -6.97 53.96 -11.25
N ALA A 20 -8.01 53.68 -12.01
CA ALA A 20 -7.94 52.82 -13.19
C ALA A 20 -7.03 53.41 -14.30
N LYS A 21 -7.06 54.74 -14.50
CA LYS A 21 -6.13 55.39 -15.42
C LYS A 21 -4.68 55.37 -14.94
N GLN A 22 -4.45 55.56 -13.64
CA GLN A 22 -3.12 55.47 -13.04
C GLN A 22 -2.55 54.05 -13.11
N ALA A 23 -3.34 53.02 -12.84
CA ALA A 23 -2.91 51.62 -12.96
C ALA A 23 -2.56 51.26 -14.41
N LYS A 24 -3.36 51.74 -15.38
CA LYS A 24 -3.09 51.52 -16.80
C LYS A 24 -1.85 52.32 -17.28
N HIS A 25 -1.56 53.46 -16.71
CA HIS A 25 -0.35 54.23 -16.96
C HIS A 25 0.86 53.58 -16.32
N GLN A 26 0.77 53.09 -15.07
CA GLN A 26 1.84 52.33 -14.42
C GLN A 26 2.16 51.03 -15.14
N GLN A 27 1.18 50.32 -15.70
CA GLN A 27 1.43 49.14 -16.52
C GLN A 27 2.12 49.47 -17.85
N ARG A 28 1.86 50.70 -18.41
CA ARG A 28 2.53 51.14 -19.65
C ARG A 28 3.91 51.74 -19.40
N VAL A 29 4.11 52.37 -18.25
CA VAL A 29 5.37 53.01 -17.84
C VAL A 29 6.19 52.14 -16.89
N GLY A 30 5.70 50.90 -16.56
CA GLY A 30 6.50 49.92 -15.87
C GLY A 30 7.84 49.69 -16.59
N PRO A 31 8.93 49.52 -15.87
CA PRO A 31 10.30 49.79 -16.32
C PRO A 31 10.65 49.02 -17.59
N LYS A 32 10.68 49.78 -18.69
CA LYS A 32 11.29 49.35 -19.96
C LYS A 32 12.84 49.29 -19.87
N GLU A 33 13.39 49.69 -18.70
CA GLU A 33 14.80 49.99 -18.56
C GLU A 33 15.64 48.92 -17.83
N ALA A 34 15.13 47.69 -17.65
CA ALA A 34 15.97 46.63 -17.08
C ALA A 34 15.80 45.28 -17.79
N LYS A 35 15.66 45.28 -19.10
CA LYS A 35 15.76 44.05 -19.90
C LYS A 35 17.11 43.98 -20.62
N GLY A 36 18.20 43.94 -19.84
CA GLY A 36 19.44 43.43 -20.33
C GLY A 36 19.30 41.94 -20.66
N PRO A 37 19.98 41.44 -21.68
CA PRO A 37 19.86 40.03 -22.09
C PRO A 37 20.04 39.02 -20.95
N GLY A 38 20.83 39.35 -19.94
CA GLY A 38 21.08 38.48 -18.77
C GLY A 38 19.89 38.33 -17.80
N VAL A 39 18.97 39.31 -17.69
CA VAL A 39 17.80 39.23 -16.80
C VAL A 39 16.69 38.35 -17.39
N GLN A 40 16.56 38.36 -18.72
CA GLN A 40 15.61 37.52 -19.41
C GLN A 40 16.02 36.04 -19.36
N GLU A 41 17.31 35.76 -19.46
CA GLU A 41 17.89 34.43 -19.41
C GLU A 41 17.74 33.82 -17.99
N SER A 42 18.03 34.59 -16.93
CA SER A 42 17.85 34.15 -15.55
C SER A 42 16.37 33.89 -15.19
N LEU A 43 15.43 34.68 -15.72
CA LEU A 43 14.00 34.44 -15.55
C LEU A 43 13.51 33.19 -16.30
N GLN A 44 14.03 32.92 -17.49
CA GLN A 44 13.73 31.71 -18.24
C GLN A 44 14.28 30.48 -17.55
N GLU A 45 15.51 30.52 -17.05
CA GLU A 45 16.10 29.45 -16.27
C GLU A 45 15.32 29.15 -14.97
N ALA A 46 14.92 30.20 -14.23
CA ALA A 46 14.11 30.05 -13.04
C ALA A 46 12.74 29.43 -13.33
N GLN A 47 12.08 29.84 -14.42
CA GLN A 47 10.83 29.24 -14.87
C GLN A 47 11.01 27.79 -15.31
N GLN A 48 12.11 27.48 -15.98
CA GLN A 48 12.42 26.13 -16.43
C GLN A 48 12.73 25.19 -15.24
N LYS A 49 13.50 25.66 -14.24
CA LYS A 49 13.72 24.95 -12.98
C LYS A 49 12.41 24.70 -12.24
N ALA A 50 11.56 25.71 -12.06
CA ALA A 50 10.27 25.56 -11.43
C ALA A 50 9.33 24.57 -12.15
N ARG A 51 9.33 24.58 -13.49
CA ARG A 51 8.59 23.60 -14.31
C ARG A 51 9.13 22.19 -14.14
N ASN A 52 10.45 22.03 -14.12
CA ASN A 52 11.08 20.73 -13.93
C ASN A 52 10.84 20.19 -12.52
N GLU A 53 10.99 21.02 -11.49
CA GLU A 53 10.65 20.64 -10.11
C GLU A 53 9.20 20.21 -9.96
N LYS A 54 8.27 20.96 -10.59
CA LYS A 54 6.87 20.59 -10.59
C LYS A 54 6.64 19.25 -11.27
N LYS A 55 7.25 19.03 -12.45
CA LYS A 55 7.15 17.73 -13.16
C LYS A 55 7.67 16.57 -12.30
N VAL A 56 8.82 16.75 -11.66
CA VAL A 56 9.40 15.73 -10.77
C VAL A 56 8.45 15.44 -9.60
N ARG A 57 7.92 16.47 -8.93
CA ARG A 57 6.95 16.30 -7.84
C ARG A 57 5.67 15.60 -8.30
N ASP A 58 5.14 15.99 -9.46
CA ASP A 58 3.94 15.37 -10.01
C ASP A 58 4.19 13.90 -10.37
N GLN A 59 5.36 13.57 -10.92
CA GLN A 59 5.77 12.20 -11.21
C GLN A 59 5.93 11.36 -9.93
N THR A 60 6.59 11.90 -8.89
CA THR A 60 6.73 11.17 -7.62
C THR A 60 5.38 10.91 -6.97
N LEU A 61 4.51 11.90 -6.92
CA LEU A 61 3.14 11.74 -6.42
C LEU A 61 2.32 10.73 -7.23
N ALA A 62 2.47 10.73 -8.56
CA ALA A 62 1.79 9.79 -9.43
C ALA A 62 2.28 8.35 -9.20
N THR A 63 3.61 8.15 -9.06
CA THR A 63 4.19 6.82 -8.75
C THR A 63 3.78 6.32 -7.38
N GLU A 64 3.78 7.17 -6.37
CA GLU A 64 3.30 6.81 -5.02
C GLU A 64 1.82 6.43 -5.01
N ARG A 65 0.97 7.21 -5.68
CA ARG A 65 -0.47 6.89 -5.81
C ARG A 65 -0.68 5.55 -6.52
N LYS A 66 0.07 5.31 -7.60
CA LYS A 66 0.03 4.05 -8.34
C LYS A 66 0.47 2.88 -7.46
N ALA A 67 1.56 3.04 -6.71
CA ALA A 67 2.05 2.02 -5.79
C ALA A 67 1.03 1.72 -4.66
N LYS A 68 0.42 2.74 -4.06
CA LYS A 68 -0.64 2.58 -3.05
C LYS A 68 -1.86 1.85 -3.61
N ARG A 69 -2.28 2.21 -4.83
CA ARG A 69 -3.40 1.56 -5.50
C ARG A 69 -3.13 0.07 -5.77
N LEU A 70 -1.96 -0.25 -6.32
CA LEU A 70 -1.55 -1.64 -6.56
C LEU A 70 -1.50 -2.47 -5.28
N ARG A 71 -1.02 -1.88 -4.17
CA ARG A 71 -1.03 -2.54 -2.85
C ARG A 71 -2.45 -2.81 -2.36
N ALA A 72 -3.33 -1.82 -2.48
CA ALA A 72 -4.73 -1.99 -2.09
C ALA A 72 -5.44 -3.06 -2.94
N GLU A 73 -5.18 -3.11 -4.23
CA GLU A 73 -5.70 -4.13 -5.14
C GLU A 73 -5.20 -5.54 -4.78
N LYS A 74 -3.89 -5.70 -4.49
CA LYS A 74 -3.33 -6.98 -4.02
C LYS A 74 -3.97 -7.44 -2.70
N LEU A 75 -4.15 -6.52 -1.73
CA LEU A 75 -4.81 -6.83 -0.46
C LEU A 75 -6.28 -7.21 -0.65
N ALA A 76 -7.00 -6.53 -1.54
CA ALA A 76 -8.39 -6.88 -1.84
C ALA A 76 -8.48 -8.30 -2.44
N GLN A 77 -7.62 -8.64 -3.39
CA GLN A 77 -7.57 -9.98 -3.97
C GLN A 77 -7.27 -11.06 -2.91
N VAL A 78 -6.34 -10.79 -1.99
CA VAL A 78 -6.04 -11.72 -0.89
C VAL A 78 -7.25 -11.87 0.04
N ARG A 79 -7.95 -10.78 0.37
CA ARG A 79 -9.18 -10.84 1.16
C ARG A 79 -10.24 -11.71 0.53
N ASP A 80 -10.44 -11.57 -0.77
CA ASP A 80 -11.44 -12.36 -1.51
C ASP A 80 -11.05 -13.83 -1.54
N MET A 81 -9.77 -14.15 -1.77
CA MET A 81 -9.28 -15.54 -1.73
C MET A 81 -9.43 -16.16 -0.34
N VAL A 82 -9.10 -15.42 0.73
CA VAL A 82 -9.25 -15.92 2.09
C VAL A 82 -10.72 -16.17 2.42
N LYS A 83 -11.60 -15.21 2.10
CA LYS A 83 -13.05 -15.35 2.35
C LYS A 83 -13.67 -16.53 1.61
N SER A 84 -13.25 -16.78 0.38
CA SER A 84 -13.76 -17.89 -0.45
C SER A 84 -13.29 -19.26 0.01
N ASN A 85 -12.17 -19.32 0.74
CA ASN A 85 -11.53 -20.57 1.16
C ASN A 85 -11.41 -20.68 2.69
N LEU A 86 -12.25 -19.98 3.42
CA LEU A 86 -12.24 -20.01 4.88
C LEU A 86 -12.63 -21.39 5.39
N ILE A 87 -11.81 -21.97 6.26
CA ILE A 87 -12.09 -23.22 6.96
C ILE A 87 -12.60 -22.89 8.36
N ASP A 88 -13.69 -23.53 8.75
CA ASP A 88 -14.25 -23.36 10.09
C ASP A 88 -13.31 -23.92 11.17
N ARG A 89 -13.30 -23.31 12.33
CA ARG A 89 -12.50 -23.72 13.50
C ARG A 89 -12.95 -25.06 14.09
N GLY A 90 -14.13 -25.53 13.67
CA GLY A 90 -14.76 -26.74 14.18
C GLY A 90 -15.64 -26.50 15.42
N ASN A 91 -16.31 -27.55 15.86
CA ASN A 91 -17.36 -27.49 16.89
C ASN A 91 -16.79 -27.14 18.27
N ASP A 92 -17.51 -26.33 19.02
CA ASP A 92 -17.11 -25.74 20.31
C ASP A 92 -16.90 -26.78 21.41
N ALA A 93 -17.52 -27.97 21.30
CA ALA A 93 -17.56 -28.97 22.37
C ALA A 93 -16.21 -29.66 22.65
N GLN A 94 -15.25 -29.62 21.73
CA GLN A 94 -13.93 -30.30 21.86
C GLN A 94 -12.81 -29.43 21.31
N ARG A 95 -12.73 -28.17 21.75
CA ARG A 95 -11.65 -27.28 21.33
C ARG A 95 -10.37 -27.57 22.11
N VAL A 96 -9.29 -27.67 21.37
CA VAL A 96 -7.93 -27.81 21.88
C VAL A 96 -7.13 -26.59 21.44
N ASP A 97 -6.28 -26.08 22.31
CA ASP A 97 -5.44 -24.94 21.99
C ASP A 97 -4.29 -25.35 21.05
N PHE A 98 -4.32 -24.84 19.83
CA PHE A 98 -3.17 -24.89 18.94
C PHE A 98 -2.25 -23.71 19.25
N ARG A 99 -1.02 -23.99 19.64
CA ARG A 99 -0.03 -22.97 20.00
C ARG A 99 0.88 -22.71 18.80
N PHE A 100 0.93 -21.46 18.35
CA PHE A 100 1.76 -21.06 17.22
C PHE A 100 2.57 -19.80 17.55
N PRO A 101 3.74 -19.60 16.91
CA PRO A 101 4.56 -18.41 17.08
C PRO A 101 3.90 -17.23 16.39
N TYR A 102 3.62 -16.19 17.16
CA TYR A 102 3.10 -14.90 16.66
C TYR A 102 4.09 -13.80 17.01
N GLY A 103 4.93 -13.45 16.06
CA GLY A 103 6.06 -12.55 16.30
C GLY A 103 7.04 -13.12 17.31
N LYS A 104 7.16 -12.45 18.47
CA LYS A 104 8.05 -12.91 19.58
C LYS A 104 7.31 -13.70 20.67
N LYS A 105 6.01 -13.94 20.53
CA LYS A 105 5.18 -14.60 21.55
C LYS A 105 4.52 -15.84 20.95
N ILE A 106 4.23 -16.81 21.81
CA ILE A 106 3.39 -17.97 21.46
C ILE A 106 1.95 -17.60 21.79
N ARG A 107 1.05 -17.76 20.81
CA ARG A 107 -0.37 -17.47 20.94
C ARG A 107 -1.19 -18.74 20.89
N PRO A 108 -2.10 -18.99 21.85
CA PRO A 108 -3.05 -20.08 21.79
C PRO A 108 -4.18 -19.73 20.82
N PHE A 109 -4.61 -20.69 20.05
CA PHE A 109 -5.72 -20.58 19.12
C PHE A 109 -6.65 -21.79 19.26
N PRO A 110 -7.86 -21.62 19.77
CA PRO A 110 -8.77 -22.72 20.01
C PRO A 110 -9.36 -23.25 18.71
N VAL A 111 -9.11 -24.52 18.42
CA VAL A 111 -9.56 -25.26 17.24
C VAL A 111 -10.00 -26.67 17.62
N SER A 112 -10.75 -27.35 16.72
CA SER A 112 -11.06 -28.76 16.91
C SER A 112 -9.80 -29.64 16.78
N THR A 113 -9.85 -30.85 17.30
CA THR A 113 -8.73 -31.83 17.21
C THR A 113 -8.34 -32.11 15.77
N ASP A 114 -9.32 -32.29 14.88
CA ASP A 114 -9.08 -32.53 13.45
C ASP A 114 -8.36 -31.35 12.78
N VAL A 115 -8.81 -30.12 13.07
CA VAL A 115 -8.18 -28.91 12.54
C VAL A 115 -6.78 -28.73 13.10
N ARG A 116 -6.56 -29.02 14.39
CA ARG A 116 -5.23 -29.00 15.01
C ARG A 116 -4.26 -29.94 14.30
N ASP A 117 -4.69 -31.18 14.04
CA ASP A 117 -3.85 -32.20 13.43
C ASP A 117 -3.52 -31.84 11.97
N ARG A 118 -4.46 -31.27 11.24
CA ARG A 118 -4.23 -30.73 9.89
C ARG A 118 -3.29 -29.52 9.88
N LEU A 119 -3.38 -28.64 10.90
CA LEU A 119 -2.43 -27.53 11.08
C LEU A 119 -1.03 -28.05 11.40
N ALA A 120 -0.92 -29.03 12.30
CA ALA A 120 0.36 -29.64 12.67
C ALA A 120 1.04 -30.32 11.47
N ARG A 121 0.26 -31.00 10.63
CA ARG A 121 0.76 -31.64 9.38
C ARG A 121 1.03 -30.64 8.25
N GLY A 122 0.73 -29.37 8.41
CA GLY A 122 0.93 -28.33 7.39
C GLY A 122 0.00 -28.45 6.17
N MET A 123 -1.12 -29.17 6.29
CA MET A 123 -2.15 -29.24 5.22
C MET A 123 -2.96 -27.94 5.10
N ILE A 124 -3.12 -27.24 6.22
CA ILE A 124 -3.80 -25.96 6.33
C ILE A 124 -2.90 -25.00 7.08
N GLY A 125 -3.13 -23.71 6.91
CA GLY A 125 -2.34 -22.67 7.56
C GLY A 125 -3.18 -21.56 8.15
N LEU A 126 -2.52 -20.70 8.91
CA LEU A 126 -3.12 -19.53 9.55
C LEU A 126 -2.68 -18.27 8.82
N ILE A 127 -3.62 -17.38 8.60
CA ILE A 127 -3.36 -16.03 8.07
C ILE A 127 -4.13 -15.03 8.93
N GLU A 128 -3.50 -13.90 9.22
CA GLU A 128 -4.18 -12.78 9.87
C GLU A 128 -4.73 -11.83 8.85
N LEU A 129 -6.02 -11.52 8.94
CA LEU A 129 -6.69 -10.58 8.08
C LEU A 129 -7.57 -9.66 8.92
N ASP A 130 -7.37 -8.35 8.76
CA ASP A 130 -8.14 -7.33 9.48
C ASP A 130 -8.19 -7.56 11.02
N GLY A 131 -7.08 -8.09 11.61
CA GLY A 131 -6.98 -8.40 13.03
C GLY A 131 -7.62 -9.73 13.46
N ALA A 132 -8.20 -10.49 12.53
CA ALA A 132 -8.74 -11.82 12.77
C ALA A 132 -7.84 -12.90 12.17
N ILE A 133 -7.65 -14.00 12.91
CA ILE A 133 -6.91 -15.17 12.43
C ILE A 133 -7.87 -16.08 11.70
N CYS A 134 -7.58 -16.33 10.43
CA CYS A 134 -8.34 -17.19 9.52
C CYS A 134 -7.56 -18.46 9.24
N ILE A 135 -8.28 -19.56 9.07
CA ILE A 135 -7.74 -20.87 8.67
C ILE A 135 -8.04 -21.05 7.19
N ILE A 136 -7.03 -21.37 6.41
CA ILE A 136 -7.16 -21.59 4.96
C ILE A 136 -6.32 -22.78 4.50
N PRO A 137 -6.65 -23.39 3.35
CA PRO A 137 -5.82 -24.43 2.76
C PRO A 137 -4.41 -23.93 2.45
N ARG A 138 -3.44 -24.85 2.51
CA ARG A 138 -2.03 -24.56 2.22
C ARG A 138 -1.81 -23.87 0.88
N ASP A 139 -2.40 -24.41 -0.18
CA ASP A 139 -2.21 -23.91 -1.55
C ASP A 139 -2.69 -22.44 -1.70
N VAL A 140 -3.76 -22.11 -0.98
CA VAL A 140 -4.30 -20.74 -0.97
C VAL A 140 -3.39 -19.82 -0.15
N LEU A 141 -2.88 -20.31 0.98
CA LEU A 141 -1.94 -19.56 1.82
C LEU A 141 -0.66 -19.21 1.07
N GLU A 142 -0.07 -20.17 0.36
CA GLU A 142 1.13 -19.97 -0.44
C GLU A 142 0.89 -18.89 -1.53
N LYS A 143 -0.24 -18.96 -2.23
CA LYS A 143 -0.63 -17.93 -3.20
C LYS A 143 -0.86 -16.55 -2.57
N CYS A 144 -1.37 -16.50 -1.34
CA CYS A 144 -1.53 -15.25 -0.60
C CYS A 144 -0.17 -14.64 -0.23
N ILE A 145 0.77 -15.47 0.25
CA ILE A 145 2.13 -15.05 0.61
C ILE A 145 2.88 -14.50 -0.62
N GLU A 146 2.80 -15.19 -1.75
CA GLU A 146 3.40 -14.73 -3.01
C GLU A 146 2.87 -13.35 -3.43
N ARG A 147 1.54 -13.14 -3.38
CA ARG A 147 0.93 -11.86 -3.77
C ARG A 147 1.31 -10.70 -2.87
N LEU A 148 1.53 -10.98 -1.59
CA LEU A 148 1.86 -9.97 -0.58
C LEU A 148 3.37 -9.76 -0.41
N GLU A 149 4.21 -10.54 -1.14
CA GLU A 149 5.67 -10.48 -1.00
C GLU A 149 6.15 -10.65 0.46
N GLY A 150 5.36 -11.35 1.27
CA GLY A 150 5.66 -11.72 2.66
C GLY A 150 5.68 -10.58 3.69
N ARG A 151 5.27 -9.36 3.35
CA ARG A 151 5.58 -8.19 4.19
C ARG A 151 4.48 -7.66 5.10
N GLU A 152 3.21 -7.92 4.83
CA GLU A 152 2.16 -7.15 5.52
C GLU A 152 1.14 -7.98 6.31
N ILE A 153 1.16 -9.30 6.19
CA ILE A 153 0.19 -10.17 6.85
C ILE A 153 0.93 -11.30 7.57
N PHE A 154 0.57 -11.50 8.83
CA PHE A 154 1.04 -12.66 9.57
C PHE A 154 0.50 -13.93 8.90
N SER A 155 1.40 -14.86 8.61
CA SER A 155 1.07 -16.19 8.14
C SER A 155 1.86 -17.24 8.89
N HIS A 156 1.23 -18.35 9.23
CA HIS A 156 1.86 -19.51 9.85
C HIS A 156 1.49 -20.76 9.08
N LEU A 157 2.52 -21.43 8.62
CA LEU A 157 2.44 -22.74 7.98
C LEU A 157 3.45 -23.67 8.64
N ALA A 158 2.99 -24.76 9.19
CA ALA A 158 3.90 -25.79 9.68
C ALA A 158 4.71 -26.35 8.51
N LYS A 159 6.01 -26.58 8.72
CA LYS A 159 6.83 -27.30 7.76
C LYS A 159 6.22 -28.70 7.60
N LEU A 160 6.07 -29.15 6.37
CA LEU A 160 5.81 -30.57 6.14
C LEU A 160 7.00 -31.31 6.77
N GLU A 161 6.74 -32.07 7.81
CA GLU A 161 7.67 -33.13 8.19
C GLU A 161 7.68 -34.12 7.02
N VAL A 162 8.64 -33.92 6.14
CA VAL A 162 9.07 -35.04 5.29
C VAL A 162 9.54 -36.06 6.31
N GLN A 163 8.79 -37.13 6.45
CA GLN A 163 9.31 -38.30 7.13
C GLN A 163 10.50 -38.71 6.24
N ASP A 164 11.67 -38.19 6.60
CA ASP A 164 12.91 -38.81 6.16
C ASP A 164 12.87 -40.21 6.78
N ASP A 165 12.43 -41.18 5.97
CA ASP A 165 12.63 -42.62 6.24
C ASP A 165 14.12 -42.99 6.28
N ASP A 166 14.99 -42.01 6.34
CA ASP A 166 16.44 -42.13 6.41
C ASP A 166 16.95 -42.09 7.86
N TYR A 167 16.14 -42.60 8.79
CA TYR A 167 16.72 -43.09 10.04
C TYR A 167 17.57 -44.30 9.70
N PRO A 168 18.91 -44.24 9.91
CA PRO A 168 19.75 -45.41 9.72
C PRO A 168 19.15 -46.51 10.57
N ARG A 169 18.74 -47.61 9.91
CA ARG A 169 18.24 -48.80 10.61
C ARG A 169 19.27 -49.15 11.65
N ILE A 170 18.86 -49.16 12.91
CA ILE A 170 19.71 -49.60 14.02
C ILE A 170 20.08 -51.03 13.67
N PRO A 171 21.39 -51.36 13.51
CA PRO A 171 21.80 -52.72 13.25
C PRO A 171 21.28 -53.63 14.37
N ASP A 172 20.72 -54.78 13.99
CA ASP A 172 20.15 -55.79 14.93
C ASP A 172 21.20 -56.44 15.82
N ASP A 173 22.49 -56.09 15.68
CA ASP A 173 23.64 -56.63 16.38
C ASP A 173 24.14 -55.78 17.56
N LEU A 174 23.35 -54.87 18.05
CA LEU A 174 23.63 -54.20 19.32
C LEU A 174 23.11 -55.04 20.50
N ASP A 175 23.91 -56.09 20.85
CA ASP A 175 23.74 -56.77 22.13
C ASP A 175 24.11 -55.83 23.29
N TRP A 176 23.18 -55.76 24.25
CA TRP A 176 23.33 -54.99 25.48
C TRP A 176 23.91 -55.85 26.60
#